data_06b127b3ebf6afb818015e585e7cd3da
#
_entry.id   06b127b3ebf6afb818015e585e7cd3da
#
_cell.length_a   1.000
_cell.length_b   1.000
_cell.length_c   1.000
_cell.angle_alpha   90.00
_cell.angle_beta   90.00
_cell.angle_gamma   90.00
#
_symmetry.space_group_name_H-M   'P 1'
#
loop_
_entity.id
_entity.type
_entity.pdbx_description
1 polymer ?
#
loop_
_entity_poly.entity_id
_entity_poly.type
_entity_poly.pdbx_seq_one_letter_code
_entity_poly.pdbx_strand_id
1 'polypeptide(L)'
;LDHFNYHSDGRLLVEDTAIEDIIKKSGTPAYVYSRATIERHWKAFDNAAGSHPHLICYAVKANSNLGVLNLMARLGSGFDIVSVGELLRVIQAGGDPKKVVFSGVGKTEIEISTALQAGIHCFNVESISELYRINEVAGCLNKKAPISIRINPNIDAGTHPYISTGLKENKFGIEIEQASTVYNIASELPFLEVKGVDCHIGSQLTEIEPFLEALDKLLILIDSLATQGITIEHLDLGGGLGVPYNGETPPQPAQYMHAIIERMNGRKLKLIFEPGRAIMANAGVLVTKVEFLKLNDHKNFAIVDAAMNDLIRPALYSAWQNIIPLNNKLNDPETRPSRVYDVVGPICETGDFLGKDRSLTIAEGDHLVIRSAGAYGATMSSNYNSRCRPAEIMVDGDKAFVVRQREKHIELWRGEHVLP
;
A
#
# COMPACT_ATOMS: atom_id res chain seq x y z
N LEU A 1 -4.01 -10.30 -14.98
CA LEU A 1 -2.71 -10.41 -15.68
C LEU A 1 -1.78 -9.29 -15.20
N ASP A 2 -0.73 -9.66 -14.51
CA ASP A 2 0.43 -8.80 -14.26
C ASP A 2 1.40 -8.97 -15.45
N HIS A 3 2.10 -8.00 -15.88
CA HIS A 3 2.98 -8.10 -17.04
C HIS A 3 4.32 -8.79 -16.72
N PHE A 4 4.29 -9.87 -15.93
CA PHE A 4 5.44 -10.72 -15.60
C PHE A 4 5.22 -12.12 -16.16
N ASN A 5 5.83 -12.42 -17.29
CA ASN A 5 5.59 -13.68 -18.04
C ASN A 5 6.91 -14.29 -18.51
N TYR A 6 6.97 -15.63 -18.53
CA TYR A 6 8.09 -16.33 -19.14
C TYR A 6 8.04 -16.24 -20.67
N HIS A 7 9.16 -15.86 -21.25
CA HIS A 7 9.38 -15.96 -22.68
C HIS A 7 9.69 -17.42 -23.08
N SER A 8 9.59 -17.72 -24.37
CA SER A 8 9.83 -19.08 -24.92
C SER A 8 11.23 -19.63 -24.66
N ASP A 9 12.22 -18.75 -24.44
CA ASP A 9 13.59 -19.12 -24.05
C ASP A 9 13.78 -19.39 -22.55
N GLY A 10 12.73 -19.26 -21.77
CA GLY A 10 12.71 -19.53 -20.32
C GLY A 10 12.96 -18.31 -19.44
N ARG A 11 13.38 -17.17 -19.97
CA ARG A 11 13.62 -15.94 -19.21
C ARG A 11 12.31 -15.30 -18.76
N LEU A 12 12.26 -14.81 -17.52
CA LEU A 12 11.14 -14.01 -17.03
C LEU A 12 11.26 -12.57 -17.54
N LEU A 13 10.23 -12.12 -18.24
CA LEU A 13 10.08 -10.74 -18.68
C LEU A 13 9.18 -9.97 -17.73
N VAL A 14 9.45 -8.68 -17.60
CA VAL A 14 8.52 -7.66 -17.14
C VAL A 14 8.21 -6.77 -18.34
N GLU A 15 6.92 -6.73 -18.73
CA GLU A 15 6.53 -6.12 -20.00
C GLU A 15 7.38 -6.72 -21.17
N ASP A 16 8.15 -5.91 -21.88
CA ASP A 16 8.99 -6.35 -23.00
C ASP A 16 10.49 -6.48 -22.60
N THR A 17 10.82 -6.34 -21.32
CA THR A 17 12.19 -6.32 -20.82
C THR A 17 12.53 -7.58 -20.01
N ALA A 18 13.63 -8.26 -20.32
CA ALA A 18 14.11 -9.38 -19.51
C ALA A 18 14.65 -8.89 -18.17
N ILE A 19 14.14 -9.43 -17.06
CA ILE A 19 14.59 -9.07 -15.71
C ILE A 19 16.07 -9.38 -15.51
N GLU A 20 16.57 -10.44 -16.16
CA GLU A 20 17.98 -10.79 -16.14
C GLU A 20 18.87 -9.63 -16.63
N ASP A 21 18.46 -8.91 -17.67
CA ASP A 21 19.23 -7.78 -18.21
C ASP A 21 19.17 -6.55 -17.29
N ILE A 22 18.10 -6.41 -16.53
CA ILE A 22 17.97 -5.38 -15.49
C ILE A 22 18.98 -5.65 -14.37
N ILE A 23 18.99 -6.87 -13.81
CA ILE A 23 19.83 -7.18 -12.66
C ILE A 23 21.33 -7.27 -13.01
N LYS A 24 21.70 -7.54 -14.24
CA LYS A 24 23.10 -7.41 -14.72
C LYS A 24 23.64 -5.99 -14.51
N LYS A 25 22.77 -4.97 -14.55
CA LYS A 25 23.14 -3.56 -14.37
C LYS A 25 22.96 -3.08 -12.94
N SER A 26 21.86 -3.49 -12.28
CA SER A 26 21.46 -3.01 -10.95
C SER A 26 21.99 -3.86 -9.80
N GLY A 27 22.38 -5.12 -10.08
CA GLY A 27 22.66 -6.12 -9.06
C GLY A 27 21.40 -6.62 -8.36
N THR A 28 21.58 -7.56 -7.42
CA THR A 28 20.54 -8.08 -6.53
C THR A 28 20.89 -7.78 -5.06
N PRO A 29 19.91 -7.81 -4.13
CA PRO A 29 18.49 -7.81 -4.40
C PRO A 29 18.03 -6.54 -5.10
N ALA A 30 16.93 -6.60 -5.87
CA ALA A 30 16.37 -5.45 -6.55
C ALA A 30 14.85 -5.56 -6.67
N TYR A 31 14.15 -4.45 -6.48
CA TYR A 31 12.72 -4.35 -6.79
C TYR A 31 12.52 -3.97 -8.25
N VAL A 32 11.59 -4.63 -8.91
CA VAL A 32 11.23 -4.34 -10.30
C VAL A 32 9.72 -4.16 -10.40
N TYR A 33 9.29 -3.03 -10.95
CA TYR A 33 7.89 -2.64 -11.11
C TYR A 33 7.50 -2.56 -12.58
N SER A 34 6.27 -2.99 -12.92
CA SER A 34 5.67 -2.80 -14.23
C SER A 34 4.77 -1.56 -14.25
N ARG A 35 5.11 -0.58 -15.07
CA ARG A 35 4.28 0.60 -15.30
C ARG A 35 2.92 0.23 -15.86
N ALA A 36 2.87 -0.62 -16.87
CA ALA A 36 1.62 -1.04 -17.52
C ALA A 36 0.67 -1.72 -16.54
N THR A 37 1.20 -2.53 -15.60
CA THR A 37 0.38 -3.17 -14.57
C THR A 37 -0.19 -2.13 -13.59
N ILE A 38 0.64 -1.18 -13.13
CA ILE A 38 0.21 -0.10 -12.24
C ILE A 38 -0.91 0.73 -12.89
N GLU A 39 -0.70 1.18 -14.12
CA GLU A 39 -1.69 1.98 -14.86
C GLU A 39 -3.01 1.23 -15.04
N ARG A 40 -2.94 -0.04 -15.42
CA ARG A 40 -4.12 -0.88 -15.60
C ARG A 40 -4.90 -1.04 -14.32
N HIS A 41 -4.21 -1.29 -13.19
CA HIS A 41 -4.86 -1.45 -11.90
C HIS A 41 -5.55 -0.16 -11.44
N TRP A 42 -4.89 0.98 -11.57
CA TRP A 42 -5.49 2.27 -11.24
C TRP A 42 -6.71 2.56 -12.12
N LYS A 43 -6.57 2.40 -13.44
CA LYS A 43 -7.66 2.60 -14.40
C LYS A 43 -8.84 1.64 -14.17
N ALA A 44 -8.60 0.46 -13.61
CA ALA A 44 -9.69 -0.47 -13.30
C ALA A 44 -10.63 0.09 -12.22
N PHE A 45 -10.14 0.84 -11.25
CA PHE A 45 -10.98 1.54 -10.27
C PHE A 45 -11.67 2.75 -10.91
N ASP A 46 -10.92 3.60 -11.57
CA ASP A 46 -11.42 4.85 -12.16
C ASP A 46 -12.53 4.59 -13.19
N ASN A 47 -12.27 3.67 -14.13
CA ASN A 47 -13.24 3.28 -15.16
C ASN A 47 -14.50 2.61 -14.57
N ALA A 48 -14.35 1.82 -13.51
CA ALA A 48 -15.47 1.12 -12.89
C ALA A 48 -16.44 2.05 -12.16
N ALA A 49 -15.98 3.20 -11.71
CA ALA A 49 -16.84 4.24 -11.13
C ALA A 49 -17.74 4.92 -12.17
N GLY A 50 -17.36 4.86 -13.45
CA GLY A 50 -18.14 5.40 -14.55
C GLY A 50 -18.46 6.89 -14.38
N SER A 51 -19.73 7.26 -14.51
CA SER A 51 -20.21 8.64 -14.36
C SER A 51 -20.51 9.05 -12.90
N HIS A 52 -20.38 8.14 -11.93
CA HIS A 52 -20.58 8.48 -10.53
C HIS A 52 -19.48 9.42 -10.03
N PRO A 53 -19.82 10.53 -9.32
CA PRO A 53 -18.79 11.43 -8.78
C PRO A 53 -17.84 10.69 -7.85
N HIS A 54 -16.55 10.65 -8.18
CA HIS A 54 -15.56 9.90 -7.41
C HIS A 54 -14.17 10.54 -7.44
N LEU A 55 -13.31 10.06 -6.56
CA LEU A 55 -11.88 10.33 -6.51
C LEU A 55 -11.14 9.07 -6.06
N ILE A 56 -10.18 8.63 -6.85
CA ILE A 56 -9.27 7.56 -6.45
C ILE A 56 -8.06 8.20 -5.79
N CYS A 57 -7.88 7.99 -4.49
CA CYS A 57 -6.75 8.45 -3.69
C CYS A 57 -5.78 7.30 -3.48
N TYR A 58 -4.70 7.24 -4.24
CA TYR A 58 -3.70 6.20 -4.06
C TYR A 58 -3.10 6.24 -2.64
N ALA A 59 -3.13 5.11 -1.92
CA ALA A 59 -2.56 5.02 -0.58
C ALA A 59 -1.03 4.96 -0.63
N VAL A 60 -0.37 6.06 -0.31
CA VAL A 60 1.08 6.25 -0.43
C VAL A 60 1.87 5.24 0.39
N LYS A 61 1.35 4.84 1.55
CA LYS A 61 1.94 3.81 2.43
C LYS A 61 2.21 2.47 1.73
N ALA A 62 1.50 2.14 0.66
CA ALA A 62 1.71 0.90 -0.06
C ALA A 62 3.05 0.90 -0.82
N ASN A 63 3.38 2.01 -1.47
CA ASN A 63 4.67 2.25 -2.11
C ASN A 63 4.85 3.76 -2.33
N SER A 64 5.80 4.37 -1.64
CA SER A 64 6.03 5.81 -1.62
C SER A 64 7.14 6.28 -2.56
N ASN A 65 7.61 5.42 -3.46
CA ASN A 65 8.64 5.78 -4.44
C ASN A 65 8.17 6.95 -5.32
N LEU A 66 9.04 7.95 -5.54
CA LEU A 66 8.68 9.14 -6.34
C LEU A 66 8.30 8.79 -7.78
N GLY A 67 8.90 7.77 -8.38
CA GLY A 67 8.53 7.31 -9.72
C GLY A 67 7.10 6.73 -9.75
N VAL A 68 6.72 5.98 -8.72
CA VAL A 68 5.35 5.47 -8.56
C VAL A 68 4.37 6.62 -8.35
N LEU A 69 4.66 7.54 -7.43
CA LEU A 69 3.80 8.69 -7.15
C LEU A 69 3.66 9.62 -8.36
N ASN A 70 4.74 9.83 -9.13
CA ASN A 70 4.70 10.61 -10.37
C ASN A 70 3.80 9.95 -11.42
N LEU A 71 3.85 8.63 -11.55
CA LEU A 71 2.95 7.90 -12.44
C LEU A 71 1.49 8.09 -12.01
N MET A 72 1.18 7.96 -10.72
CA MET A 72 -0.16 8.22 -10.18
C MET A 72 -0.62 9.66 -10.44
N ALA A 73 0.25 10.64 -10.24
CA ALA A 73 -0.05 12.06 -10.51
C ALA A 73 -0.41 12.29 -11.99
N ARG A 74 0.32 11.68 -12.92
CA ARG A 74 0.05 11.74 -14.36
C ARG A 74 -1.28 11.09 -14.75
N LEU A 75 -1.73 10.08 -14.01
CA LEU A 75 -3.05 9.45 -14.20
C LEU A 75 -4.19 10.30 -13.62
N GLY A 76 -3.88 11.39 -12.92
CA GLY A 76 -4.87 12.26 -12.28
C GLY A 76 -5.33 11.79 -10.91
N SER A 77 -4.62 10.85 -10.29
CA SER A 77 -4.92 10.32 -8.96
C SER A 77 -4.90 11.40 -7.88
N GLY A 78 -5.78 11.24 -6.88
CA GLY A 78 -5.57 11.77 -5.54
C GLY A 78 -4.61 10.87 -4.75
N PHE A 79 -4.38 11.23 -3.48
CA PHE A 79 -3.47 10.49 -2.61
C PHE A 79 -4.02 10.42 -1.18
N ASP A 80 -3.95 9.24 -0.58
CA ASP A 80 -4.12 9.04 0.86
C ASP A 80 -2.74 9.03 1.51
N ILE A 81 -2.52 9.96 2.44
CA ILE A 81 -1.28 10.12 3.18
C ILE A 81 -1.50 9.91 4.67
N VAL A 82 -0.43 9.54 5.40
CA VAL A 82 -0.47 9.36 6.85
C VAL A 82 0.63 10.13 7.59
N SER A 83 1.39 10.94 6.88
CA SER A 83 2.44 11.81 7.45
C SER A 83 2.76 12.99 6.54
N VAL A 84 3.40 14.03 7.10
CA VAL A 84 3.93 15.14 6.28
C VAL A 84 5.02 14.67 5.32
N GLY A 85 5.79 13.65 5.69
CA GLY A 85 6.79 13.07 4.79
C GLY A 85 6.17 12.50 3.51
N GLU A 86 5.01 11.84 3.62
CA GLU A 86 4.25 11.37 2.47
C GLU A 86 3.67 12.54 1.66
N LEU A 87 3.17 13.60 2.31
CA LEU A 87 2.72 14.81 1.62
C LEU A 87 3.82 15.45 0.78
N LEU A 88 5.01 15.61 1.36
CA LEU A 88 6.16 16.19 0.64
C LEU A 88 6.61 15.32 -0.53
N ARG A 89 6.53 13.99 -0.42
CA ARG A 89 6.77 13.08 -1.54
C ARG A 89 5.75 13.25 -2.65
N VAL A 90 4.46 13.38 -2.32
CA VAL A 90 3.39 13.62 -3.30
C VAL A 90 3.63 14.92 -4.05
N ILE A 91 3.95 16.01 -3.35
CA ILE A 91 4.23 17.32 -3.96
C ILE A 91 5.47 17.22 -4.86
N GLN A 92 6.56 16.60 -4.36
CA GLN A 92 7.79 16.43 -5.14
C GLN A 92 7.57 15.59 -6.40
N ALA A 93 6.65 14.64 -6.36
CA ALA A 93 6.27 13.83 -7.51
C ALA A 93 5.31 14.52 -8.50
N GLY A 94 4.87 15.74 -8.22
CA GLY A 94 3.93 16.49 -9.06
C GLY A 94 2.46 16.17 -8.79
N GLY A 95 2.13 15.56 -7.64
CA GLY A 95 0.75 15.35 -7.22
C GLY A 95 0.06 16.66 -6.82
N ASP A 96 -1.25 16.71 -7.00
CA ASP A 96 -2.08 17.87 -6.66
C ASP A 96 -2.50 17.79 -5.16
N PRO A 97 -2.03 18.71 -4.29
CA PRO A 97 -2.45 18.71 -2.88
C PRO A 97 -3.96 18.79 -2.68
N LYS A 98 -4.69 19.45 -3.58
CA LYS A 98 -6.16 19.56 -3.53
C LYS A 98 -6.89 18.22 -3.67
N LYS A 99 -6.18 17.17 -4.03
CA LYS A 99 -6.67 15.79 -4.12
C LYS A 99 -6.08 14.88 -3.05
N VAL A 100 -5.47 15.45 -1.99
CA VAL A 100 -4.87 14.70 -0.89
C VAL A 100 -5.83 14.61 0.28
N VAL A 101 -6.04 13.40 0.79
CA VAL A 101 -6.69 13.14 2.08
C VAL A 101 -5.62 12.73 3.10
N PHE A 102 -5.69 13.27 4.32
CA PHE A 102 -4.72 13.03 5.37
C PHE A 102 -5.33 12.17 6.48
N SER A 103 -4.99 10.91 6.49
CA SER A 103 -5.42 9.91 7.47
C SER A 103 -4.39 9.74 8.61
N GLY A 104 -4.66 8.83 9.55
CA GLY A 104 -3.73 8.48 10.63
C GLY A 104 -4.05 9.13 11.98
N VAL A 105 -3.76 8.39 13.05
CA VAL A 105 -4.19 8.68 14.43
C VAL A 105 -3.31 9.67 15.18
N GLY A 106 -2.18 10.08 14.63
CA GLY A 106 -1.14 10.84 15.36
C GLY A 106 -0.69 12.11 14.66
N LYS A 107 -1.58 12.86 13.99
CA LYS A 107 -1.23 14.11 13.32
C LYS A 107 -0.73 15.15 14.35
N THR A 108 0.49 15.63 14.14
CA THR A 108 1.11 16.69 14.95
C THR A 108 0.68 18.07 14.45
N GLU A 109 0.89 19.10 15.28
CA GLU A 109 0.59 20.49 14.91
C GLU A 109 1.33 20.94 13.67
N ILE A 110 2.62 20.54 13.54
CA ILE A 110 3.44 20.85 12.37
C ILE A 110 2.88 20.17 11.12
N GLU A 111 2.46 18.92 11.20
CA GLU A 111 1.87 18.20 10.08
C GLU A 111 0.54 18.82 9.65
N ILE A 112 -0.32 19.17 10.61
CA ILE A 112 -1.60 19.85 10.33
C ILE A 112 -1.34 21.21 9.68
N SER A 113 -0.43 22.01 10.23
CA SER A 113 -0.07 23.32 9.68
C SER A 113 0.46 23.22 8.25
N THR A 114 1.38 22.29 8.00
CA THR A 114 1.97 22.05 6.67
C THR A 114 0.90 21.64 5.66
N ALA A 115 0.02 20.73 6.03
CA ALA A 115 -1.06 20.26 5.17
C ALA A 115 -2.10 21.35 4.86
N LEU A 116 -2.47 22.16 5.86
CA LEU A 116 -3.35 23.32 5.66
C LEU A 116 -2.74 24.36 4.72
N GLN A 117 -1.43 24.63 4.85
CA GLN A 117 -0.73 25.55 3.96
C GLN A 117 -0.63 25.01 2.54
N ALA A 118 -0.46 23.71 2.36
CA ALA A 118 -0.47 23.05 1.07
C ALA A 118 -1.87 23.02 0.42
N GLY A 119 -2.94 23.23 1.19
CA GLY A 119 -4.31 23.26 0.70
C GLY A 119 -4.84 21.87 0.34
N ILE A 120 -4.66 20.88 1.24
CA ILE A 120 -5.15 19.53 1.01
C ILE A 120 -6.67 19.43 0.89
N HIS A 121 -7.17 18.32 0.38
CA HIS A 121 -8.60 18.08 0.20
C HIS A 121 -9.34 18.01 1.54
N CYS A 122 -8.88 17.16 2.47
CA CYS A 122 -9.39 17.12 3.84
C CYS A 122 -8.47 16.32 4.78
N PHE A 123 -8.69 16.55 6.09
CA PHE A 123 -8.18 15.69 7.15
C PHE A 123 -9.22 14.63 7.51
N ASN A 124 -8.83 13.36 7.53
CA ASN A 124 -9.63 12.28 8.10
C ASN A 124 -9.34 12.22 9.60
N VAL A 125 -10.28 12.69 10.41
CA VAL A 125 -10.11 12.90 11.85
C VAL A 125 -10.42 11.62 12.61
N GLU A 126 -9.54 11.27 13.54
CA GLU A 126 -9.56 9.98 14.27
C GLU A 126 -10.05 10.11 15.71
N SER A 127 -10.12 11.34 16.28
CA SER A 127 -10.50 11.56 17.67
C SER A 127 -11.03 12.98 17.92
N ILE A 128 -11.76 13.17 19.03
CA ILE A 128 -12.26 14.48 19.47
C ILE A 128 -11.08 15.43 19.80
N SER A 129 -10.04 14.94 20.42
CA SER A 129 -8.86 15.77 20.74
C SER A 129 -8.15 16.24 19.48
N GLU A 130 -8.15 15.44 18.42
CA GLU A 130 -7.63 15.87 17.11
C GLU A 130 -8.50 16.96 16.48
N LEU A 131 -9.83 16.91 16.60
CA LEU A 131 -10.71 17.99 16.15
C LEU A 131 -10.31 19.34 16.75
N TYR A 132 -10.13 19.38 18.07
CA TYR A 132 -9.74 20.60 18.77
C TYR A 132 -8.36 21.09 18.32
N ARG A 133 -7.40 20.18 18.16
CA ARG A 133 -6.06 20.52 17.66
C ARG A 133 -6.11 21.11 16.24
N ILE A 134 -6.86 20.50 15.34
CA ILE A 134 -7.00 21.00 13.95
C ILE A 134 -7.65 22.39 13.97
N ASN A 135 -8.70 22.58 14.79
CA ASN A 135 -9.36 23.87 14.93
C ASN A 135 -8.40 24.96 15.44
N GLU A 136 -7.59 24.65 16.45
CA GLU A 136 -6.61 25.58 17.01
C GLU A 136 -5.55 25.97 15.99
N VAL A 137 -4.92 25.00 15.33
CA VAL A 137 -3.91 25.25 14.29
C VAL A 137 -4.50 26.04 13.12
N ALA A 138 -5.71 25.70 12.67
CA ALA A 138 -6.40 26.41 11.62
C ALA A 138 -6.69 27.87 12.03
N GLY A 139 -7.09 28.08 13.27
CA GLY A 139 -7.30 29.41 13.85
C GLY A 139 -6.02 30.25 13.88
N CYS A 140 -4.89 29.68 14.29
CA CYS A 140 -3.57 30.35 14.24
C CYS A 140 -3.18 30.77 12.82
N LEU A 141 -3.58 30.01 11.80
CA LEU A 141 -3.33 30.30 10.39
C LEU A 141 -4.40 31.18 9.74
N ASN A 142 -5.46 31.51 10.46
CA ASN A 142 -6.65 32.20 9.95
C ASN A 142 -7.23 31.51 8.70
N LYS A 143 -7.34 30.17 8.75
CA LYS A 143 -7.86 29.32 7.69
C LYS A 143 -9.02 28.46 8.17
N LYS A 144 -9.84 27.97 7.27
CA LYS A 144 -10.77 26.89 7.51
C LYS A 144 -10.09 25.55 7.18
N ALA A 145 -10.20 24.58 8.07
CA ALA A 145 -9.70 23.22 7.84
C ALA A 145 -10.84 22.34 7.33
N PRO A 146 -10.76 21.80 6.10
CA PRO A 146 -11.71 20.80 5.61
C PRO A 146 -11.47 19.49 6.34
N ILE A 147 -12.52 18.91 6.91
CA ILE A 147 -12.44 17.67 7.67
C ILE A 147 -13.47 16.65 7.22
N SER A 148 -13.12 15.40 7.39
CA SER A 148 -13.95 14.23 7.38
C SER A 148 -13.73 13.50 8.70
N ILE A 149 -14.74 12.91 9.29
CA ILE A 149 -14.58 12.14 10.53
C ILE A 149 -14.53 10.66 10.17
N ARG A 150 -13.46 9.99 10.61
CA ARG A 150 -13.34 8.55 10.43
C ARG A 150 -14.20 7.82 11.43
N ILE A 151 -15.15 7.09 10.90
CA ILE A 151 -16.11 6.30 11.65
C ILE A 151 -15.68 4.85 11.68
N ASN A 152 -15.64 4.26 12.85
CA ASN A 152 -15.48 2.83 13.03
C ASN A 152 -16.87 2.19 13.08
N PRO A 153 -17.29 1.44 12.04
CA PRO A 153 -18.63 0.86 11.97
C PRO A 153 -18.77 -0.44 12.76
N ASN A 154 -17.72 -0.88 13.45
CA ASN A 154 -17.65 -2.16 14.15
C ASN A 154 -18.02 -3.34 13.24
N ILE A 155 -17.26 -3.49 12.17
CA ILE A 155 -17.36 -4.58 11.18
C ILE A 155 -16.13 -5.47 11.29
N ASP A 156 -16.34 -6.79 11.39
CA ASP A 156 -15.26 -7.76 11.29
C ASP A 156 -14.98 -8.07 9.82
N ALA A 157 -13.82 -7.65 9.36
CA ALA A 157 -13.36 -7.87 7.99
C ALA A 157 -12.72 -9.25 7.79
N GLY A 158 -12.60 -10.09 8.83
CA GLY A 158 -11.99 -11.42 8.75
C GLY A 158 -10.52 -11.42 8.31
N THR A 159 -9.78 -10.32 8.55
CA THR A 159 -8.39 -10.15 8.12
C THR A 159 -7.40 -10.43 9.26
N HIS A 160 -6.09 -10.50 8.91
CA HIS A 160 -5.05 -10.66 9.92
C HIS A 160 -5.18 -9.59 11.02
N PRO A 161 -5.06 -9.95 12.33
CA PRO A 161 -5.31 -9.03 13.45
C PRO A 161 -4.51 -7.71 13.38
N TYR A 162 -3.29 -7.73 12.83
CA TYR A 162 -2.43 -6.54 12.72
C TYR A 162 -2.87 -5.56 11.63
N ILE A 163 -3.73 -5.98 10.69
CA ILE A 163 -4.22 -5.15 9.59
C ILE A 163 -5.73 -4.96 9.57
N SER A 164 -6.45 -5.46 10.58
CA SER A 164 -7.84 -5.15 10.85
C SER A 164 -7.95 -3.75 11.47
N THR A 165 -8.89 -2.95 11.01
CA THR A 165 -9.07 -1.55 11.48
C THR A 165 -10.53 -1.18 11.76
N GLY A 166 -11.46 -2.10 11.57
CA GLY A 166 -12.91 -1.87 11.67
C GLY A 166 -13.56 -2.34 12.99
N LEU A 167 -12.80 -2.92 13.92
CA LEU A 167 -13.31 -3.41 15.20
C LEU A 167 -13.20 -2.35 16.31
N LYS A 168 -14.05 -2.45 17.33
CA LYS A 168 -14.05 -1.54 18.51
C LYS A 168 -12.71 -1.51 19.25
N GLU A 169 -11.97 -2.61 19.28
CA GLU A 169 -10.68 -2.72 19.96
C GLU A 169 -9.53 -2.08 19.19
N ASN A 170 -9.76 -1.66 17.94
CA ASN A 170 -8.75 -1.01 17.12
C ASN A 170 -8.60 0.47 17.49
N LYS A 171 -7.38 0.99 17.40
CA LYS A 171 -7.05 2.39 17.71
C LYS A 171 -7.64 3.43 16.75
N PHE A 172 -8.35 3.00 15.70
CA PHE A 172 -8.76 3.83 14.58
C PHE A 172 -10.21 4.28 14.68
N GLY A 173 -10.44 5.55 14.36
CA GLY A 173 -11.75 6.12 14.15
C GLY A 173 -12.57 6.32 15.44
N ILE A 174 -13.73 6.89 15.25
CA ILE A 174 -14.75 7.16 16.28
C ILE A 174 -15.85 6.10 16.15
N GLU A 175 -16.31 5.55 17.27
CA GLU A 175 -17.42 4.61 17.28
C GLU A 175 -18.66 5.23 16.64
N ILE A 176 -19.36 4.46 15.81
CA ILE A 176 -20.50 4.96 15.05
C ILE A 176 -21.62 5.50 15.96
N GLU A 177 -21.76 4.96 17.17
CA GLU A 177 -22.73 5.40 18.17
C GLU A 177 -22.43 6.82 18.69
N GLN A 178 -21.16 7.26 18.64
CA GLN A 178 -20.71 8.59 19.06
C GLN A 178 -20.67 9.60 17.90
N ALA A 179 -20.78 9.12 16.67
CA ALA A 179 -20.55 9.92 15.45
C ALA A 179 -21.38 11.21 15.43
N SER A 180 -22.69 11.13 15.71
CA SER A 180 -23.59 12.29 15.68
C SER A 180 -23.15 13.38 16.67
N THR A 181 -22.74 13.00 17.87
CA THR A 181 -22.23 13.94 18.88
C THR A 181 -20.94 14.63 18.41
N VAL A 182 -20.03 13.88 17.80
CA VAL A 182 -18.76 14.42 17.32
C VAL A 182 -18.95 15.34 16.13
N TYR A 183 -19.87 15.03 15.21
CA TYR A 183 -20.22 15.93 14.10
C TYR A 183 -20.85 17.24 14.60
N ASN A 184 -21.70 17.21 15.64
CA ASN A 184 -22.23 18.41 16.24
C ASN A 184 -21.12 19.28 16.85
N ILE A 185 -20.19 18.70 17.60
CA ILE A 185 -19.00 19.41 18.10
C ILE A 185 -18.23 20.04 16.94
N ALA A 186 -17.94 19.27 15.90
CA ALA A 186 -17.19 19.75 14.74
C ALA A 186 -17.88 20.94 14.04
N SER A 187 -19.20 20.91 13.93
CA SER A 187 -19.99 21.97 13.28
C SER A 187 -20.00 23.30 14.06
N GLU A 188 -19.78 23.26 15.38
CA GLU A 188 -19.70 24.44 16.25
C GLU A 188 -18.29 25.06 16.29
N LEU A 189 -17.25 24.30 15.88
CA LEU A 189 -15.87 24.79 15.90
C LEU A 189 -15.60 25.77 14.76
N PRO A 190 -15.17 27.03 15.06
CA PRO A 190 -15.19 28.13 14.10
C PRO A 190 -14.24 27.98 12.93
N PHE A 191 -13.17 27.19 13.06
CA PHE A 191 -12.15 27.02 12.03
C PHE A 191 -12.19 25.63 11.35
N LEU A 192 -13.24 24.86 11.60
CA LEU A 192 -13.47 23.60 10.87
C LEU A 192 -14.53 23.76 9.81
N GLU A 193 -14.43 22.96 8.77
CA GLU A 193 -15.42 22.83 7.71
C GLU A 193 -15.69 21.33 7.48
N VAL A 194 -16.85 20.87 7.92
CA VAL A 194 -17.26 19.47 7.74
C VAL A 194 -17.52 19.21 6.26
N LYS A 195 -16.79 18.27 5.66
CA LYS A 195 -16.88 17.89 4.25
C LYS A 195 -17.41 16.46 4.08
N GLY A 196 -16.94 15.53 4.90
CA GLY A 196 -17.16 14.12 4.60
C GLY A 196 -17.31 13.22 5.80
N VAL A 197 -17.55 11.95 5.48
CA VAL A 197 -17.44 10.80 6.35
C VAL A 197 -16.36 9.89 5.78
N ASP A 198 -15.49 9.37 6.63
CA ASP A 198 -14.45 8.41 6.26
C ASP A 198 -14.66 7.08 6.99
N CYS A 199 -14.28 5.99 6.35
CA CYS A 199 -14.27 4.66 6.93
C CYS A 199 -13.18 3.82 6.28
N HIS A 200 -12.47 3.02 7.09
CA HIS A 200 -11.54 2.03 6.59
C HIS A 200 -11.58 0.81 7.51
N ILE A 201 -12.06 -0.33 7.00
CA ILE A 201 -12.38 -1.50 7.82
C ILE A 201 -11.26 -2.55 7.90
N GLY A 202 -10.24 -2.46 7.05
CA GLY A 202 -9.12 -3.41 7.05
C GLY A 202 -8.36 -3.44 5.75
N SER A 203 -7.50 -4.43 5.63
CA SER A 203 -6.63 -4.64 4.46
C SER A 203 -6.64 -6.11 4.07
N GLN A 204 -6.50 -6.42 2.77
CA GLN A 204 -6.56 -7.77 2.21
C GLN A 204 -7.94 -8.43 2.41
N LEU A 205 -9.02 -7.67 2.17
CA LEU A 205 -10.38 -8.22 2.16
C LEU A 205 -10.64 -8.96 0.85
N THR A 206 -11.14 -10.19 0.98
CA THR A 206 -11.44 -11.07 -0.16
C THR A 206 -12.95 -11.20 -0.43
N GLU A 207 -13.78 -10.54 0.37
CA GLU A 207 -15.24 -10.55 0.27
C GLU A 207 -15.78 -9.12 0.11
N ILE A 208 -16.92 -8.96 -0.56
CA ILE A 208 -17.59 -7.65 -0.75
C ILE A 208 -18.48 -7.28 0.44
N GLU A 209 -19.10 -8.26 1.07
CA GLU A 209 -20.13 -8.04 2.10
C GLU A 209 -19.69 -7.10 3.23
N PRO A 210 -18.47 -7.19 3.82
CA PRO A 210 -18.05 -6.26 4.87
C PRO A 210 -18.05 -4.79 4.41
N PHE A 211 -17.73 -4.53 3.14
CA PHE A 211 -17.78 -3.19 2.57
C PHE A 211 -19.21 -2.68 2.44
N LEU A 212 -20.15 -3.53 2.03
CA LEU A 212 -21.57 -3.19 1.89
C LEU A 212 -22.22 -2.95 3.25
N GLU A 213 -21.92 -3.76 4.25
CA GLU A 213 -22.38 -3.56 5.62
C GLU A 213 -21.89 -2.22 6.20
N ALA A 214 -20.62 -1.88 5.98
CA ALA A 214 -20.06 -0.60 6.39
C ALA A 214 -20.78 0.55 5.67
N LEU A 215 -20.96 0.46 4.35
CA LEU A 215 -21.66 1.45 3.55
C LEU A 215 -23.08 1.69 4.06
N ASP A 216 -23.85 0.64 4.34
CA ASP A 216 -25.23 0.77 4.83
C ASP A 216 -25.29 1.56 6.15
N LYS A 217 -24.40 1.24 7.10
CA LYS A 217 -24.32 1.97 8.38
C LYS A 217 -23.96 3.45 8.17
N LEU A 218 -23.03 3.73 7.26
CA LEU A 218 -22.61 5.10 6.98
C LEU A 218 -23.69 5.91 6.24
N LEU A 219 -24.46 5.30 5.36
CA LEU A 219 -25.57 5.98 4.69
C LEU A 219 -26.67 6.35 5.68
N ILE A 220 -26.97 5.48 6.65
CA ILE A 220 -27.92 5.78 7.74
C ILE A 220 -27.40 6.96 8.58
N LEU A 221 -26.10 6.97 8.92
CA LEU A 221 -25.48 8.09 9.64
C LEU A 221 -25.61 9.40 8.85
N ILE A 222 -25.29 9.38 7.56
CA ILE A 222 -25.36 10.58 6.69
C ILE A 222 -26.79 11.12 6.64
N ASP A 223 -27.80 10.28 6.52
CA ASP A 223 -29.21 10.68 6.55
C ASP A 223 -29.59 11.31 7.90
N SER A 224 -29.10 10.74 9.00
CA SER A 224 -29.34 11.29 10.36
C SER A 224 -28.65 12.66 10.52
N LEU A 225 -27.42 12.84 10.02
CA LEU A 225 -26.71 14.11 10.05
C LEU A 225 -27.44 15.19 9.24
N ALA A 226 -28.00 14.84 8.10
CA ALA A 226 -28.79 15.76 7.27
C ALA A 226 -30.00 16.29 8.02
N THR A 227 -30.71 15.46 8.84
CA THR A 227 -31.82 15.93 9.67
C THR A 227 -31.37 16.92 10.75
N GLN A 228 -30.10 16.93 11.11
CA GLN A 228 -29.49 17.86 12.07
C GLN A 228 -28.92 19.10 11.41
N GLY A 229 -29.08 19.25 10.09
CA GLY A 229 -28.56 20.38 9.31
C GLY A 229 -27.08 20.25 8.92
N ILE A 230 -26.46 19.07 9.10
CA ILE A 230 -25.07 18.80 8.73
C ILE A 230 -25.05 18.13 7.35
N THR A 231 -24.53 18.83 6.36
CA THR A 231 -24.43 18.34 4.98
C THR A 231 -23.10 17.66 4.74
N ILE A 232 -23.13 16.44 4.22
CA ILE A 232 -21.96 15.66 3.83
C ILE A 232 -21.79 15.72 2.31
N GLU A 233 -20.62 16.15 1.85
CA GLU A 233 -20.28 16.30 0.44
C GLU A 233 -19.64 15.04 -0.16
N HIS A 234 -18.87 14.28 0.65
CA HIS A 234 -18.25 13.02 0.21
C HIS A 234 -18.28 11.94 1.27
N LEU A 235 -18.23 10.70 0.79
CA LEU A 235 -18.06 9.50 1.58
C LEU A 235 -16.76 8.80 1.13
N ASP A 236 -15.78 8.70 2.02
CA ASP A 236 -14.56 7.95 1.81
C ASP A 236 -14.73 6.54 2.36
N LEU A 237 -14.61 5.54 1.50
CA LEU A 237 -14.73 4.12 1.86
C LEU A 237 -13.37 3.47 2.12
N GLY A 238 -12.31 4.26 2.09
CA GLY A 238 -10.96 3.78 2.32
C GLY A 238 -10.45 2.85 1.22
N GLY A 239 -9.51 2.01 1.59
CA GLY A 239 -9.00 0.93 0.75
C GLY A 239 -9.46 -0.43 1.26
N GLY A 240 -8.56 -1.41 1.15
CA GLY A 240 -8.75 -2.71 1.77
C GLY A 240 -9.01 -3.84 0.79
N LEU A 241 -9.40 -3.56 -0.45
CA LEU A 241 -9.57 -4.63 -1.45
C LEU A 241 -8.30 -5.46 -1.60
N GLY A 242 -8.45 -6.78 -1.46
CA GLY A 242 -7.36 -7.74 -1.50
C GLY A 242 -6.83 -8.03 -2.91
N VAL A 243 -5.71 -8.75 -2.93
CA VAL A 243 -5.09 -9.28 -4.14
C VAL A 243 -4.76 -10.76 -3.95
N PRO A 244 -4.64 -11.54 -5.04
CA PRO A 244 -4.18 -12.91 -4.93
C PRO A 244 -2.69 -12.96 -4.57
N TYR A 245 -2.36 -13.67 -3.49
CA TYR A 245 -0.99 -14.05 -3.11
C TYR A 245 -0.77 -15.55 -3.25
N ASN A 246 -1.75 -16.35 -2.81
CA ASN A 246 -1.68 -17.81 -2.74
C ASN A 246 -3.01 -18.46 -3.18
N GLY A 247 -3.50 -18.08 -4.35
CA GLY A 247 -4.71 -18.66 -4.92
C GLY A 247 -6.03 -18.07 -4.42
N GLU A 248 -5.99 -17.00 -3.62
CA GLU A 248 -7.20 -16.25 -3.26
C GLU A 248 -7.85 -15.64 -4.51
N THR A 249 -9.16 -15.51 -4.49
CA THR A 249 -9.94 -14.92 -5.56
C THR A 249 -10.72 -13.69 -5.07
N PRO A 250 -10.01 -12.60 -4.72
CA PRO A 250 -10.69 -11.38 -4.27
C PRO A 250 -11.55 -10.79 -5.39
N PRO A 251 -12.58 -10.02 -5.04
CA PRO A 251 -13.40 -9.31 -6.02
C PRO A 251 -12.53 -8.42 -6.91
N GLN A 252 -12.86 -8.39 -8.20
CA GLN A 252 -12.22 -7.44 -9.10
C GLN A 252 -12.71 -6.01 -8.81
N PRO A 253 -11.90 -4.97 -9.08
CA PRO A 253 -12.32 -3.58 -8.88
C PRO A 253 -13.69 -3.24 -9.47
N ALA A 254 -14.01 -3.77 -10.66
CA ALA A 254 -15.31 -3.55 -11.28
C ALA A 254 -16.46 -4.15 -10.48
N GLN A 255 -16.31 -5.36 -9.95
CA GLN A 255 -17.35 -6.00 -9.11
C GLN A 255 -17.56 -5.22 -7.81
N TYR A 256 -16.47 -4.83 -7.16
CA TYR A 256 -16.50 -4.01 -5.94
C TYR A 256 -17.19 -2.66 -6.18
N MET A 257 -16.75 -1.91 -7.21
CA MET A 257 -17.29 -0.58 -7.51
C MET A 257 -18.77 -0.63 -7.91
N HIS A 258 -19.16 -1.62 -8.72
CA HIS A 258 -20.56 -1.79 -9.11
C HIS A 258 -21.45 -2.09 -7.91
N ALA A 259 -21.03 -2.97 -7.01
CA ALA A 259 -21.78 -3.28 -5.80
C ALA A 259 -21.97 -2.05 -4.89
N ILE A 260 -20.93 -1.23 -4.72
CA ILE A 260 -20.98 0.02 -3.98
C ILE A 260 -21.95 1.02 -4.64
N ILE A 261 -21.81 1.25 -5.94
CA ILE A 261 -22.64 2.24 -6.67
C ILE A 261 -24.11 1.81 -6.71
N GLU A 262 -24.38 0.53 -6.89
CA GLU A 262 -25.73 -0.02 -6.82
C GLU A 262 -26.36 0.23 -5.44
N ARG A 263 -25.62 -0.01 -4.35
CA ARG A 263 -26.06 0.23 -2.98
C ARG A 263 -26.29 1.72 -2.69
N MET A 264 -25.65 2.64 -3.42
CA MET A 264 -25.91 4.08 -3.31
C MET A 264 -27.31 4.49 -3.77
N ASN A 265 -28.01 3.63 -4.50
CA ASN A 265 -29.40 3.80 -4.91
C ASN A 265 -29.71 5.21 -5.50
N GLY A 266 -28.85 5.62 -6.46
CA GLY A 266 -29.00 6.91 -7.18
C GLY A 266 -28.56 8.16 -6.43
N ARG A 267 -28.04 8.05 -5.20
CA ARG A 267 -27.45 9.17 -4.46
C ARG A 267 -26.24 9.72 -5.23
N LYS A 268 -26.13 11.05 -5.30
CA LYS A 268 -25.03 11.75 -6.01
C LYS A 268 -23.87 12.15 -5.10
N LEU A 269 -23.82 11.58 -3.89
CA LEU A 269 -22.73 11.79 -2.96
C LEU A 269 -21.40 11.35 -3.60
N LYS A 270 -20.37 12.21 -3.56
CA LYS A 270 -19.04 11.88 -4.10
C LYS A 270 -18.42 10.74 -3.30
N LEU A 271 -17.92 9.73 -3.99
CA LEU A 271 -17.20 8.63 -3.38
C LEU A 271 -15.69 8.84 -3.47
N ILE A 272 -14.97 8.56 -2.38
CA ILE A 272 -13.52 8.49 -2.34
C ILE A 272 -13.12 7.04 -2.04
N PHE A 273 -12.07 6.58 -2.70
CA PHE A 273 -11.49 5.25 -2.50
C PHE A 273 -9.98 5.38 -2.35
N GLU A 274 -9.40 4.58 -1.46
CA GLU A 274 -7.99 4.65 -1.09
C GLU A 274 -7.23 3.34 -1.42
N PRO A 275 -7.27 2.85 -2.67
CA PRO A 275 -6.57 1.61 -3.02
C PRO A 275 -5.05 1.81 -2.95
N GLY A 276 -4.37 0.89 -2.27
CA GLY A 276 -2.91 0.83 -2.23
C GLY A 276 -2.43 -0.55 -2.70
N ARG A 277 -2.71 -1.57 -1.90
CA ARG A 277 -2.38 -2.97 -2.20
C ARG A 277 -2.92 -3.41 -3.56
N ALA A 278 -4.18 -3.14 -3.82
CA ALA A 278 -4.85 -3.56 -5.06
C ALA A 278 -4.21 -2.97 -6.33
N ILE A 279 -3.52 -1.83 -6.22
CA ILE A 279 -2.80 -1.23 -7.35
C ILE A 279 -1.37 -1.80 -7.44
N MET A 280 -0.65 -1.85 -6.32
CA MET A 280 0.80 -2.03 -6.34
C MET A 280 1.28 -3.45 -6.13
N ALA A 281 0.57 -4.30 -5.36
CA ALA A 281 1.14 -5.58 -4.92
C ALA A 281 1.63 -6.46 -6.08
N ASN A 282 0.75 -6.78 -7.02
CA ASN A 282 1.07 -7.65 -8.15
C ASN A 282 1.83 -6.92 -9.28
N ALA A 283 2.00 -5.61 -9.15
CA ALA A 283 2.75 -4.80 -10.12
C ALA A 283 4.26 -4.78 -9.84
N GLY A 284 4.73 -5.45 -8.79
CA GLY A 284 6.14 -5.46 -8.43
C GLY A 284 6.62 -6.81 -7.90
N VAL A 285 7.90 -7.06 -8.13
CA VAL A 285 8.62 -8.25 -7.67
C VAL A 285 9.91 -7.85 -6.97
N LEU A 286 10.41 -8.74 -6.10
CA LEU A 286 11.76 -8.65 -5.53
C LEU A 286 12.61 -9.77 -6.15
N VAL A 287 13.70 -9.39 -6.80
CA VAL A 287 14.66 -10.33 -7.39
C VAL A 287 15.80 -10.55 -6.42
N THR A 288 16.21 -11.80 -6.23
CA THR A 288 17.25 -12.20 -5.31
C THR A 288 18.11 -13.31 -5.90
N LYS A 289 19.36 -13.45 -5.42
CA LYS A 289 20.30 -14.45 -5.84
C LYS A 289 20.47 -15.50 -4.75
N VAL A 290 20.53 -16.77 -5.13
CA VAL A 290 20.91 -17.87 -4.25
C VAL A 290 22.43 -17.84 -4.04
N GLU A 291 22.84 -17.53 -2.82
CA GLU A 291 24.26 -17.49 -2.47
C GLU A 291 24.74 -18.88 -2.04
N PHE A 292 23.97 -19.57 -1.18
CA PHE A 292 24.35 -20.87 -0.66
C PHE A 292 23.14 -21.80 -0.54
N LEU A 293 23.36 -23.11 -0.75
CA LEU A 293 22.41 -24.18 -0.43
C LEU A 293 22.95 -24.97 0.77
N LYS A 294 22.22 -24.92 1.88
CA LYS A 294 22.53 -25.70 3.06
C LYS A 294 21.61 -26.91 3.11
N LEU A 295 22.15 -28.09 2.83
CA LEU A 295 21.43 -29.34 2.79
C LEU A 295 21.66 -30.11 4.09
N ASN A 296 20.61 -30.42 4.82
CA ASN A 296 20.63 -31.17 6.06
C ASN A 296 19.61 -32.30 6.01
N ASP A 297 19.76 -33.31 6.88
CA ASP A 297 18.85 -34.45 6.91
C ASP A 297 17.41 -34.08 7.30
N HIS A 298 17.23 -33.00 8.07
CA HIS A 298 15.92 -32.57 8.57
C HIS A 298 15.31 -31.45 7.76
N LYS A 299 16.10 -30.50 7.26
CA LYS A 299 15.61 -29.32 6.58
C LYS A 299 16.67 -28.69 5.68
N ASN A 300 16.28 -28.32 4.45
CA ASN A 300 17.18 -27.61 3.53
C ASN A 300 16.90 -26.11 3.58
N PHE A 301 17.95 -25.32 3.40
CA PHE A 301 17.89 -23.88 3.32
C PHE A 301 18.48 -23.39 2.00
N ALA A 302 17.75 -22.50 1.33
CA ALA A 302 18.30 -21.66 0.25
C ALA A 302 18.58 -20.29 0.85
N ILE A 303 19.85 -19.98 1.04
CA ILE A 303 20.31 -18.71 1.59
C ILE A 303 20.47 -17.74 0.40
N VAL A 304 19.67 -16.68 0.42
CA VAL A 304 19.65 -15.68 -0.66
C VAL A 304 20.19 -14.33 -0.17
N ASP A 305 20.49 -13.43 -1.10
CA ASP A 305 21.01 -12.09 -0.77
C ASP A 305 19.94 -11.07 -0.35
N ALA A 306 18.64 -11.34 -0.61
CA ALA A 306 17.55 -10.60 0.01
C ALA A 306 17.24 -11.12 1.42
N ALA A 307 16.64 -10.28 2.26
CA ALA A 307 16.33 -10.61 3.65
C ALA A 307 15.05 -9.93 4.15
N MET A 308 14.71 -10.22 5.42
CA MET A 308 13.57 -9.58 6.08
C MET A 308 13.66 -8.05 6.12
N ASN A 309 14.88 -7.48 6.09
CA ASN A 309 15.06 -6.03 6.01
C ASN A 309 14.66 -5.45 4.66
N ASP A 310 14.65 -6.24 3.60
CA ASP A 310 14.20 -5.86 2.26
C ASP A 310 12.70 -6.10 2.08
N LEU A 311 12.19 -7.24 2.59
CA LEU A 311 10.79 -7.66 2.51
C LEU A 311 10.36 -8.29 3.84
N ILE A 312 9.76 -7.46 4.72
CA ILE A 312 9.41 -7.86 6.09
C ILE A 312 8.14 -8.72 6.18
N ARG A 313 7.26 -8.70 5.18
CA ARG A 313 5.92 -9.28 5.26
C ARG A 313 5.89 -10.78 5.65
N PRO A 314 6.74 -11.66 5.10
CA PRO A 314 6.78 -13.05 5.54
C PRO A 314 7.08 -13.20 7.04
N ALA A 315 8.07 -12.47 7.55
CA ALA A 315 8.45 -12.52 8.97
C ALA A 315 7.40 -11.88 9.89
N LEU A 316 6.84 -10.72 9.51
CA LEU A 316 5.93 -9.94 10.36
C LEU A 316 4.49 -10.47 10.37
N TYR A 317 3.98 -10.91 9.22
CA TYR A 317 2.58 -11.30 9.03
C TYR A 317 2.40 -12.78 8.72
N SER A 318 3.48 -13.57 8.70
CA SER A 318 3.46 -14.93 8.14
C SER A 318 2.91 -14.96 6.71
N ALA A 319 3.13 -13.86 5.98
CA ALA A 319 2.59 -13.68 4.63
C ALA A 319 3.25 -14.66 3.66
N TRP A 320 2.42 -15.32 2.86
CA TRP A 320 2.89 -16.14 1.77
C TRP A 320 3.05 -15.28 0.50
N GLN A 321 4.19 -15.43 -0.18
CA GLN A 321 4.44 -14.85 -1.50
C GLN A 321 5.05 -15.90 -2.41
N ASN A 322 4.63 -15.93 -3.67
CA ASN A 322 5.13 -16.92 -4.61
C ASN A 322 6.60 -16.65 -4.93
N ILE A 323 7.41 -17.70 -4.88
CA ILE A 323 8.84 -17.67 -5.21
C ILE A 323 9.05 -18.55 -6.43
N ILE A 324 9.51 -17.97 -7.51
CA ILE A 324 9.72 -18.65 -8.79
C ILE A 324 11.16 -18.43 -9.29
N PRO A 325 11.69 -19.32 -10.13
CA PRO A 325 13.00 -19.11 -10.77
C PRO A 325 12.93 -17.92 -11.75
N LEU A 326 14.02 -17.18 -11.87
CA LEU A 326 14.15 -16.13 -12.89
C LEU A 326 14.17 -16.71 -14.31
N ASN A 327 14.70 -17.92 -14.45
CA ASN A 327 14.69 -18.68 -15.71
C ASN A 327 14.09 -20.08 -15.45
N ASN A 328 12.92 -20.33 -16.01
CA ASN A 328 12.21 -21.59 -15.78
C ASN A 328 12.83 -22.82 -16.44
N LYS A 329 13.70 -22.65 -17.46
CA LYS A 329 14.44 -23.76 -18.05
C LYS A 329 15.55 -24.29 -17.14
N LEU A 330 16.02 -23.50 -16.18
CA LEU A 330 16.96 -23.96 -15.16
C LEU A 330 16.28 -24.77 -14.06
N ASN A 331 14.95 -24.70 -13.97
CA ASN A 331 14.13 -25.39 -12.98
C ASN A 331 13.64 -26.78 -13.51
N ASP A 332 14.52 -27.47 -14.23
CA ASP A 332 14.21 -28.78 -14.83
C ASP A 332 14.60 -29.91 -13.88
N PRO A 333 13.61 -30.68 -13.35
CA PRO A 333 13.87 -31.80 -12.44
C PRO A 333 14.62 -32.96 -13.09
N GLU A 334 14.70 -33.03 -14.43
CA GLU A 334 15.50 -34.04 -15.13
C GLU A 334 17.01 -33.72 -15.06
N THR A 335 17.35 -32.45 -14.92
CA THR A 335 18.76 -32.01 -14.88
C THR A 335 19.26 -31.66 -13.49
N ARG A 336 18.34 -31.35 -12.55
CA ARG A 336 18.64 -30.93 -11.20
C ARG A 336 17.68 -31.54 -10.19
N PRO A 337 18.11 -31.92 -8.96
CA PRO A 337 17.18 -32.45 -7.95
C PRO A 337 16.23 -31.37 -7.45
N SER A 338 14.93 -31.66 -7.49
CA SER A 338 13.93 -30.86 -6.81
C SER A 338 13.96 -31.17 -5.31
N ARG A 339 13.96 -30.14 -4.47
CA ARG A 339 13.98 -30.26 -3.01
C ARG A 339 13.05 -29.23 -2.36
N VAL A 340 12.66 -29.52 -1.14
CA VAL A 340 11.93 -28.55 -0.31
C VAL A 340 12.95 -27.70 0.46
N TYR A 341 12.81 -26.38 0.35
CA TYR A 341 13.67 -25.40 0.99
C TYR A 341 12.87 -24.38 1.83
N ASP A 342 13.44 -23.94 2.94
CA ASP A 342 13.15 -22.62 3.45
C ASP A 342 14.08 -21.62 2.74
N VAL A 343 13.49 -20.62 2.12
CA VAL A 343 14.22 -19.50 1.49
C VAL A 343 14.44 -18.44 2.55
N VAL A 344 15.70 -18.24 2.92
CA VAL A 344 16.13 -17.40 4.05
C VAL A 344 17.17 -16.38 3.62
N GLY A 345 17.23 -15.26 4.33
CA GLY A 345 18.24 -14.24 4.11
C GLY A 345 19.47 -14.40 5.03
N PRO A 346 20.40 -13.42 4.95
CA PRO A 346 21.64 -13.41 5.74
C PRO A 346 21.49 -12.70 7.10
N ILE A 347 20.30 -12.23 7.48
CA ILE A 347 20.07 -11.57 8.77
C ILE A 347 20.29 -12.57 9.91
N CYS A 348 20.95 -12.14 10.98
CA CYS A 348 21.33 -12.97 12.11
C CYS A 348 20.15 -13.22 13.07
N GLU A 349 19.04 -13.70 12.51
CA GLU A 349 17.79 -14.01 13.22
C GLU A 349 17.08 -15.19 12.58
N THR A 350 16.55 -16.10 13.40
CA THR A 350 15.73 -17.24 12.92
C THR A 350 14.45 -16.78 12.20
N GLY A 351 13.96 -15.58 12.54
CA GLY A 351 12.82 -14.94 11.88
C GLY A 351 13.08 -14.45 10.45
N ASP A 352 14.33 -14.47 9.98
CA ASP A 352 14.68 -14.04 8.62
C ASP A 352 14.38 -15.14 7.60
N PHE A 353 13.14 -15.16 7.13
CA PHE A 353 12.71 -16.02 6.03
C PHE A 353 11.84 -15.23 5.03
N LEU A 354 11.94 -15.62 3.76
CA LEU A 354 11.14 -15.08 2.66
C LEU A 354 10.06 -16.07 2.21
N GLY A 355 10.27 -17.36 2.47
CA GLY A 355 9.29 -18.40 2.25
C GLY A 355 9.71 -19.72 2.87
N LYS A 356 8.76 -20.44 3.47
CA LYS A 356 8.98 -21.75 4.08
C LYS A 356 8.43 -22.84 3.18
N ASP A 357 9.05 -24.04 3.26
CA ASP A 357 8.59 -25.27 2.62
C ASP A 357 8.33 -25.09 1.09
N ARG A 358 9.30 -24.46 0.39
CA ARG A 358 9.21 -24.21 -1.06
C ARG A 358 9.85 -25.34 -1.85
N SER A 359 9.07 -26.00 -2.71
CA SER A 359 9.61 -26.99 -3.66
C SER A 359 10.30 -26.26 -4.80
N LEU A 360 11.62 -26.36 -4.88
CA LEU A 360 12.46 -25.66 -5.84
C LEU A 360 13.52 -26.59 -6.44
N THR A 361 13.84 -26.34 -7.70
CA THR A 361 14.90 -27.03 -8.46
C THR A 361 15.99 -26.00 -8.76
N ILE A 362 16.88 -25.75 -7.82
CA ILE A 362 17.84 -24.63 -7.83
C ILE A 362 19.26 -25.05 -7.54
N ALA A 363 20.21 -24.21 -7.95
CA ALA A 363 21.63 -24.30 -7.64
C ALA A 363 22.14 -22.96 -7.08
N GLU A 364 23.29 -22.96 -6.44
CA GLU A 364 24.00 -21.76 -6.03
C GLU A 364 24.29 -20.87 -7.25
N GLY A 365 24.08 -19.57 -7.13
CA GLY A 365 24.20 -18.60 -8.21
C GLY A 365 22.92 -18.37 -9.02
N ASP A 366 21.89 -19.22 -8.89
CA ASP A 366 20.59 -19.00 -9.53
C ASP A 366 19.88 -17.77 -8.95
N HIS A 367 19.01 -17.17 -9.75
CA HIS A 367 18.19 -16.06 -9.32
C HIS A 367 16.74 -16.50 -9.11
N LEU A 368 16.15 -16.04 -8.03
CA LEU A 368 14.74 -16.22 -7.68
C LEU A 368 13.99 -14.90 -7.75
N VAL A 369 12.70 -15.00 -7.99
CA VAL A 369 11.79 -13.85 -8.03
C VAL A 369 10.67 -14.07 -7.03
N ILE A 370 10.54 -13.15 -6.07
CA ILE A 370 9.46 -13.12 -5.10
C ILE A 370 8.38 -12.22 -5.67
N ARG A 371 7.23 -12.82 -5.99
CA ARG A 371 6.11 -12.13 -6.65
C ARG A 371 5.30 -11.33 -5.64
N SER A 372 4.44 -10.43 -6.16
CA SER A 372 3.50 -9.63 -5.37
C SER A 372 4.20 -8.81 -4.27
N ALA A 373 5.40 -8.30 -4.57
CA ALA A 373 6.24 -7.52 -3.66
C ALA A 373 6.16 -6.00 -3.88
N GLY A 374 5.28 -5.54 -4.78
CA GLY A 374 5.17 -4.12 -5.13
C GLY A 374 4.56 -3.23 -4.04
N ALA A 375 3.74 -3.81 -3.15
CA ALA A 375 3.13 -3.12 -2.03
C ALA A 375 3.69 -3.63 -0.70
N TYR A 376 3.96 -2.71 0.24
CA TYR A 376 4.46 -3.01 1.58
C TYR A 376 5.75 -3.85 1.59
N GLY A 377 6.54 -3.72 0.52
CA GLY A 377 7.88 -4.25 0.37
C GLY A 377 8.92 -3.16 0.64
N ALA A 378 9.41 -2.49 -0.40
CA ALA A 378 10.43 -1.44 -0.29
C ALA A 378 10.06 -0.34 0.71
N THR A 379 8.78 0.02 0.80
CA THR A 379 8.28 1.05 1.74
C THR A 379 8.42 0.65 3.22
N MET A 380 8.43 -0.66 3.54
CA MET A 380 8.63 -1.19 4.90
C MET A 380 10.07 -1.68 5.13
N SER A 381 10.98 -1.47 4.19
CA SER A 381 12.37 -1.88 4.31
C SER A 381 13.12 -1.11 5.40
N SER A 382 14.17 -1.70 5.91
CA SER A 382 15.05 -1.12 6.93
C SER A 382 16.52 -1.35 6.62
N ASN A 383 17.39 -0.77 7.42
CA ASN A 383 18.83 -1.02 7.39
C ASN A 383 19.30 -2.00 8.48
N TYR A 384 18.40 -2.89 8.94
CA TYR A 384 18.76 -3.88 9.97
C TYR A 384 20.00 -4.69 9.56
N ASN A 385 20.86 -5.00 10.52
CA ASN A 385 22.22 -5.52 10.32
C ASN A 385 23.12 -4.64 9.44
N SER A 386 22.86 -3.33 9.36
CA SER A 386 23.58 -2.34 8.53
C SER A 386 23.63 -2.74 7.05
N ARG A 387 22.51 -3.27 6.54
CA ARG A 387 22.34 -3.63 5.13
C ARG A 387 21.78 -2.47 4.34
N CYS A 388 22.37 -2.22 3.17
CA CYS A 388 21.87 -1.22 2.21
C CYS A 388 20.53 -1.61 1.63
N ARG A 389 19.60 -0.66 1.50
CA ARG A 389 18.34 -0.90 0.75
C ARG A 389 18.62 -1.15 -0.72
N PRO A 390 17.86 -2.07 -1.35
CA PRO A 390 18.01 -2.42 -2.76
C PRO A 390 17.65 -1.28 -3.71
N ALA A 391 18.09 -1.39 -4.96
CA ALA A 391 17.61 -0.54 -6.04
C ALA A 391 16.13 -0.82 -6.34
N GLU A 392 15.42 0.20 -6.84
CA GLU A 392 14.07 0.07 -7.36
C GLU A 392 14.03 0.51 -8.83
N ILE A 393 13.49 -0.34 -9.70
CA ILE A 393 13.49 -0.16 -11.14
C ILE A 393 12.05 -0.18 -11.66
N MET A 394 11.65 0.84 -12.43
CA MET A 394 10.39 0.90 -13.15
C MET A 394 10.61 0.52 -14.60
N VAL A 395 9.83 -0.40 -15.12
CA VAL A 395 9.84 -0.79 -16.53
C VAL A 395 8.65 -0.19 -17.25
N ASP A 396 8.88 0.32 -18.45
CA ASP A 396 7.92 0.89 -19.38
C ASP A 396 8.21 0.33 -20.77
N GLY A 397 7.52 -0.73 -21.14
CA GLY A 397 7.75 -1.48 -22.37
C GLY A 397 9.16 -2.10 -22.42
N ASP A 398 9.97 -1.61 -23.32
CA ASP A 398 11.38 -2.05 -23.55
C ASP A 398 12.41 -1.25 -22.74
N LYS A 399 11.98 -0.30 -21.90
CA LYS A 399 12.85 0.60 -21.13
C LYS A 399 12.77 0.35 -19.65
N ALA A 400 13.93 0.35 -19.00
CA ALA A 400 14.05 0.23 -17.55
C ALA A 400 14.65 1.53 -16.97
N PHE A 401 13.98 2.09 -15.95
CA PHE A 401 14.37 3.31 -15.26
C PHE A 401 14.70 3.01 -13.80
N VAL A 402 15.88 3.42 -13.34
CA VAL A 402 16.20 3.38 -11.92
C VAL A 402 15.44 4.51 -11.23
N VAL A 403 14.38 4.15 -10.48
CA VAL A 403 13.54 5.10 -9.74
C VAL A 403 13.99 5.25 -8.28
N ARG A 404 14.89 4.37 -7.81
CA ARG A 404 15.67 4.53 -6.60
C ARG A 404 17.01 3.83 -6.78
N GLN A 405 18.08 4.54 -6.52
CA GLN A 405 19.44 3.98 -6.50
C GLN A 405 19.61 3.04 -5.29
N ARG A 406 20.40 1.96 -5.45
CA ARG A 406 20.87 1.17 -4.30
C ARG A 406 21.61 2.08 -3.33
N GLU A 407 21.32 1.95 -2.04
CA GLU A 407 22.07 2.68 -1.01
C GLU A 407 23.57 2.29 -1.04
N LYS A 408 24.41 3.27 -0.73
CA LYS A 408 25.85 3.06 -0.50
C LYS A 408 26.09 2.93 1.00
N HIS A 409 27.11 2.17 1.40
CA HIS A 409 27.42 1.98 2.82
C HIS A 409 27.64 3.30 3.56
N ILE A 410 28.23 4.31 2.92
CA ILE A 410 28.43 5.64 3.52
C ILE A 410 27.10 6.34 3.89
N GLU A 411 26.00 5.96 3.27
CA GLU A 411 24.68 6.54 3.56
C GLU A 411 24.04 5.95 4.83
N LEU A 412 24.53 4.77 5.29
CA LEU A 412 24.00 4.10 6.48
C LEU A 412 24.23 4.87 7.77
N TRP A 413 25.30 5.68 7.83
CA TRP A 413 25.64 6.49 9.01
C TRP A 413 25.58 7.99 8.76
N ARG A 414 24.78 8.41 7.76
CA ARG A 414 24.53 9.83 7.49
C ARG A 414 23.94 10.50 8.73
N GLY A 415 24.60 11.53 9.25
CA GLY A 415 24.16 12.26 10.44
C GLY A 415 24.64 11.66 11.74
N GLU A 416 25.42 10.56 11.73
CA GLU A 416 26.07 10.03 12.92
C GLU A 416 27.45 10.68 13.11
N HIS A 417 27.83 10.87 14.37
CA HIS A 417 29.10 11.46 14.77
C HIS A 417 29.80 10.59 15.80
N VAL A 418 31.13 10.50 15.74
CA VAL A 418 31.93 9.89 16.80
C VAL A 418 31.96 10.79 18.03
N LEU A 419 32.18 10.21 19.19
CA LEU A 419 32.35 10.97 20.41
C LEU A 419 33.67 11.78 20.34
N PRO A 420 33.69 13.00 20.97
CA PRO A 420 34.92 13.83 21.04
C PRO A 420 36.02 13.19 21.85
#